data_df32ead88e1dc5d01762179cfafff7f7
#
_entry.id   df32ead88e1dc5d01762179cfafff7f7
#
_cell.length_a   1.000
_cell.length_b   1.000
_cell.length_c   1.000
_cell.angle_alpha   90.00
_cell.angle_beta   90.00
_cell.angle_gamma   90.00
#
_symmetry.space_group_name_H-M   'P 1'
#
loop_
_entity.id
_entity.type
_entity.pdbx_description
1 polymer ?
#
loop_
_entity_poly.entity_id
_entity_poly.type
_entity_poly.pdbx_seq_one_letter_code
_entity_poly.pdbx_strand_id
1 'polypeptide(L)'
;SSLDQAINFVLGRDKPLAFYMFDNQSERVNAALGRICAGSVCINDVIIQFGQDDLPIGGVGASGMGHYHGKDGFLTFSKAMPVMYQSRLNGMKLFDAPYGKIINKLVDYLTKP
;
A
#
# COMPACT_ATOMS: atom_id res chain seq x y z
N SER A 1 2.89 -4.17 -34.40
CA SER A 1 2.63 -4.46 -32.98
C SER A 1 1.64 -3.48 -32.43
N SER A 2 0.63 -3.92 -31.70
CA SER A 2 -0.36 -3.04 -31.09
C SER A 2 0.07 -2.69 -29.65
N LEU A 3 -0.52 -1.60 -29.10
CA LEU A 3 -0.34 -1.25 -27.67
C LEU A 3 -0.72 -2.41 -26.76
N ASP A 4 -1.81 -3.12 -27.06
CA ASP A 4 -2.23 -4.29 -26.29
C ASP A 4 -1.20 -5.41 -26.27
N GLN A 5 -0.53 -5.67 -27.38
CA GLN A 5 0.54 -6.65 -27.41
C GLN A 5 1.73 -6.24 -26.52
N ALA A 6 2.08 -4.94 -26.54
CA ALA A 6 3.13 -4.42 -25.66
C ALA A 6 2.75 -4.52 -24.19
N ILE A 7 1.53 -4.13 -23.84
CA ILE A 7 1.00 -4.24 -22.47
C ILE A 7 1.01 -5.71 -22.01
N ASN A 8 0.49 -6.63 -22.84
CA ASN A 8 0.46 -8.06 -22.50
C ASN A 8 1.87 -8.66 -22.35
N PHE A 9 2.83 -8.18 -23.12
CA PHE A 9 4.23 -8.56 -22.98
C PHE A 9 4.80 -8.16 -21.60
N VAL A 10 4.48 -6.96 -21.11
CA VAL A 10 4.88 -6.51 -19.77
C VAL A 10 4.17 -7.30 -18.68
N LEU A 11 2.85 -7.52 -18.83
CA LEU A 11 2.04 -8.26 -17.85
C LEU A 11 2.47 -9.74 -17.71
N GLY A 12 3.05 -10.32 -18.72
CA GLY A 12 3.58 -11.69 -18.69
C GLY A 12 4.94 -11.84 -17.99
N ARG A 13 5.47 -10.77 -17.38
CA ARG A 13 6.77 -10.70 -16.70
C ARG A 13 6.65 -10.21 -15.28
N ASP A 14 7.75 -10.30 -14.54
CA ASP A 14 7.85 -9.67 -13.22
C ASP A 14 7.61 -8.17 -13.31
N LYS A 15 6.99 -7.63 -12.28
CA LYS A 15 6.68 -6.21 -12.19
C LYS A 15 7.95 -5.38 -12.19
N PRO A 16 8.11 -4.44 -13.15
CA PRO A 16 9.33 -3.66 -13.28
C PRO A 16 9.45 -2.59 -12.20
N LEU A 17 10.69 -2.19 -11.89
CA LEU A 17 10.97 -1.04 -11.05
C LEU A 17 10.52 0.26 -11.73
N ALA A 18 10.74 0.38 -13.03
CA ALA A 18 10.34 1.54 -13.81
C ALA A 18 9.66 1.11 -15.12
N PHE A 19 8.60 1.82 -15.48
CA PHE A 19 7.92 1.69 -16.75
C PHE A 19 7.96 3.02 -17.48
N TYR A 20 8.36 3.01 -18.75
CA TYR A 20 8.47 4.19 -19.60
C TYR A 20 7.51 4.05 -20.78
N MET A 21 6.74 5.08 -21.05
CA MET A 21 5.84 5.12 -22.19
C MET A 21 5.93 6.47 -22.91
N PHE A 22 6.06 6.42 -24.23
CA PHE A 22 6.10 7.58 -25.09
C PHE A 22 4.80 7.64 -25.92
N ASP A 23 3.88 8.49 -25.49
CA ASP A 23 2.60 8.68 -26.15
C ASP A 23 1.97 10.02 -25.72
N ASN A 24 1.37 10.73 -26.66
CA ASN A 24 0.69 12.00 -26.42
C ASN A 24 -0.84 11.86 -26.33
N GLN A 25 -1.38 10.65 -26.48
CA GLN A 25 -2.81 10.38 -26.37
C GLN A 25 -3.15 9.93 -24.95
N SER A 26 -3.79 10.81 -24.18
CA SER A 26 -4.13 10.57 -22.77
C SER A 26 -4.96 9.29 -22.55
N GLU A 27 -5.86 8.96 -23.47
CA GLU A 27 -6.67 7.73 -23.38
C GLU A 27 -5.80 6.47 -23.41
N ARG A 28 -4.82 6.44 -24.30
CA ARG A 28 -3.89 5.30 -24.43
C ARG A 28 -2.95 5.20 -23.23
N VAL A 29 -2.47 6.33 -22.74
CA VAL A 29 -1.65 6.40 -21.53
C VAL A 29 -2.45 5.87 -20.34
N ASN A 30 -3.67 6.36 -20.13
CA ASN A 30 -4.52 5.92 -19.03
C ASN A 30 -4.90 4.44 -19.14
N ALA A 31 -5.14 3.93 -20.34
CA ALA A 31 -5.40 2.51 -20.57
C ALA A 31 -4.19 1.63 -20.18
N ALA A 32 -2.96 2.08 -20.47
CA ALA A 32 -1.75 1.39 -20.05
C ALA A 32 -1.55 1.46 -18.53
N LEU A 33 -1.71 2.65 -17.93
CA LEU A 33 -1.57 2.87 -16.48
C LEU A 33 -2.60 2.07 -15.66
N GLY A 34 -3.81 1.89 -16.17
CA GLY A 34 -4.83 1.07 -15.51
C GLY A 34 -4.56 -0.43 -15.52
N ARG A 35 -3.60 -0.90 -16.31
CA ARG A 35 -3.30 -2.33 -16.48
C ARG A 35 -1.92 -2.71 -15.97
N ILE A 36 -0.93 -1.84 -16.08
CA ILE A 36 0.46 -2.11 -15.70
C ILE A 36 0.70 -1.66 -14.28
N CYS A 37 1.26 -2.56 -13.46
CA CYS A 37 1.77 -2.25 -12.13
C CYS A 37 3.31 -2.23 -12.20
N ALA A 38 3.90 -1.09 -11.84
CA ALA A 38 5.34 -0.88 -11.79
C ALA A 38 5.72 -0.11 -10.52
N GLY A 39 6.98 -0.11 -10.14
CA GLY A 39 7.47 0.68 -9.01
C GLY A 39 7.37 2.19 -9.26
N SER A 40 7.59 2.62 -10.50
CA SER A 40 7.40 3.99 -10.96
C SER A 40 7.07 4.04 -12.44
N VAL A 41 6.47 5.14 -12.89
CA VAL A 41 6.15 5.36 -14.30
C VAL A 41 6.64 6.74 -14.71
N CYS A 42 7.19 6.84 -15.92
CA CYS A 42 7.48 8.12 -16.55
C CYS A 42 6.88 8.15 -17.98
N ILE A 43 6.14 9.19 -18.30
CA ILE A 43 5.52 9.39 -19.60
C ILE A 43 6.30 10.44 -20.37
N ASN A 44 6.66 10.10 -21.60
CA ASN A 44 7.41 10.95 -22.55
C ASN A 44 8.81 11.35 -22.06
N ASP A 45 9.35 10.65 -21.08
CA ASP A 45 10.72 10.81 -20.63
C ASP A 45 11.23 9.51 -19.98
N VAL A 46 12.50 9.49 -19.55
CA VAL A 46 13.15 8.39 -18.85
C VAL A 46 13.90 8.92 -17.64
N ILE A 47 13.97 8.12 -16.58
CA ILE A 47 14.81 8.36 -15.38
C ILE A 47 14.41 9.58 -14.55
N ILE A 48 13.86 10.64 -15.13
CA ILE A 48 13.59 11.93 -14.48
C ILE A 48 12.73 11.81 -13.21
N GLN A 49 11.86 10.80 -13.13
CA GLN A 49 11.04 10.55 -11.94
C GLN A 49 11.87 10.22 -10.70
N PHE A 50 13.08 9.65 -10.87
CA PHE A 50 13.97 9.33 -9.75
C PHE A 50 14.63 10.58 -9.13
N GLY A 51 14.65 11.68 -9.85
CA GLY A 51 15.15 12.98 -9.36
C GLY A 51 14.08 13.85 -8.71
N GLN A 52 12.84 13.37 -8.60
CA GLN A 52 11.74 14.13 -8.00
C GLN A 52 11.61 13.77 -6.52
N ASP A 53 11.96 14.70 -5.64
CA ASP A 53 11.99 14.45 -4.19
C ASP A 53 10.61 14.14 -3.60
N ASP A 54 9.53 14.61 -4.23
CA ASP A 54 8.15 14.39 -3.76
C ASP A 54 7.50 13.12 -4.31
N LEU A 55 8.15 12.42 -5.25
CA LEU A 55 7.64 11.16 -5.77
C LEU A 55 8.20 9.96 -5.00
N PRO A 56 7.34 9.08 -4.45
CA PRO A 56 7.80 7.87 -3.79
C PRO A 56 8.45 6.94 -4.81
N ILE A 57 9.67 6.52 -4.54
CA ILE A 57 10.44 5.59 -5.38
C ILE A 57 10.60 4.28 -4.64
N GLY A 58 10.21 3.20 -5.30
CA GLY A 58 10.35 1.85 -4.78
C GLY A 58 9.81 0.82 -5.74
N GLY A 59 10.28 -0.41 -5.64
CA GLY A 59 9.82 -1.51 -6.46
C GLY A 59 8.53 -2.15 -5.95
N VAL A 60 8.00 -3.09 -6.71
CA VAL A 60 6.82 -3.88 -6.35
C VAL A 60 7.02 -5.35 -6.72
N GLY A 61 6.81 -6.26 -5.79
CA GLY A 61 7.05 -7.69 -5.99
C GLY A 61 8.53 -7.99 -6.24
N ALA A 62 8.88 -8.57 -7.39
CA ALA A 62 10.25 -8.94 -7.73
C ALA A 62 11.21 -7.75 -7.87
N SER A 63 10.70 -6.55 -8.19
CA SER A 63 11.53 -5.34 -8.33
C SER A 63 11.81 -4.62 -7.01
N GLY A 64 11.19 -5.02 -5.91
CA GLY A 64 11.45 -4.45 -4.59
C GLY A 64 10.24 -4.39 -3.70
N MET A 65 10.42 -3.77 -2.52
CA MET A 65 9.41 -3.64 -1.49
C MET A 65 9.60 -2.33 -0.74
N GLY A 66 8.50 -1.64 -0.45
CA GLY A 66 8.54 -0.33 0.17
C GLY A 66 8.91 0.79 -0.81
N HIS A 67 9.03 2.00 -0.30
CA HIS A 67 9.37 3.18 -1.10
C HIS A 67 10.02 4.25 -0.21
N TYR A 68 10.72 5.19 -0.82
CA TYR A 68 11.42 6.28 -0.17
C TYR A 68 11.24 7.58 -0.98
N HIS A 69 11.80 8.67 -0.58
CA HIS A 69 11.64 10.07 -0.96
C HIS A 69 10.50 10.78 -0.22
N GLY A 70 10.70 12.05 0.03
CA GLY A 70 9.74 12.96 0.63
C GLY A 70 9.10 12.42 1.90
N LYS A 71 7.80 12.61 2.01
CA LYS A 71 6.99 12.15 3.15
C LYS A 71 7.01 10.63 3.30
N ASP A 72 6.98 9.90 2.19
CA ASP A 72 6.95 8.43 2.20
C ASP A 72 8.24 7.85 2.75
N GLY A 73 9.39 8.44 2.37
CA GLY A 73 10.68 8.08 2.93
C GLY A 73 10.76 8.35 4.43
N PHE A 74 10.28 9.52 4.88
CA PHE A 74 10.18 9.82 6.30
C PHE A 74 9.34 8.79 7.06
N LEU A 75 8.15 8.45 6.54
CA LEU A 75 7.27 7.47 7.15
C LEU A 75 7.88 6.06 7.17
N THR A 76 8.59 5.67 6.12
CA THR A 76 9.26 4.36 6.01
C THR A 76 10.31 4.16 7.12
N PHE A 77 11.05 5.21 7.47
CA PHE A 77 12.06 5.18 8.54
C PHE A 77 11.53 5.65 9.90
N SER A 78 10.23 5.90 10.01
CA SER A 78 9.58 6.36 11.24
C SER A 78 8.76 5.25 11.89
N LYS A 79 8.70 5.24 13.22
CA LYS A 79 7.82 4.36 13.98
C LYS A 79 6.54 5.12 14.34
N ALA A 80 5.42 4.73 13.78
CA ALA A 80 4.13 5.16 14.28
C ALA A 80 3.89 4.52 15.66
N MET A 81 3.92 5.33 16.71
CA MET A 81 3.65 4.88 18.08
C MET A 81 2.19 5.13 18.43
N PRO A 82 1.36 4.10 18.56
CA PRO A 82 -0.01 4.28 19.02
C PRO A 82 0.00 4.67 20.50
N VAL A 83 -0.78 5.69 20.85
CA VAL A 83 -0.97 6.13 22.24
C VAL A 83 -2.46 6.13 22.54
N MET A 84 -2.87 5.37 23.55
CA MET A 84 -4.25 5.30 24.02
C MET A 84 -4.36 5.91 25.40
N TYR A 85 -5.22 6.92 25.53
CA TYR A 85 -5.58 7.48 26.82
C TYR A 85 -6.86 6.82 27.32
N GLN A 86 -6.76 6.03 28.38
CA GLN A 86 -7.92 5.38 28.99
C GLN A 86 -8.84 6.43 29.64
N SER A 87 -10.12 6.39 29.32
CA SER A 87 -11.11 7.22 29.98
C SER A 87 -11.25 6.85 31.47
N ARG A 88 -11.50 7.83 32.31
CA ARG A 88 -11.78 7.60 33.74
C ARG A 88 -13.07 6.77 33.95
N LEU A 89 -14.04 6.93 33.05
CA LEU A 89 -15.23 6.10 32.98
C LEU A 89 -15.05 5.07 31.89
N ASN A 90 -14.62 3.89 32.29
CA ASN A 90 -14.44 2.76 31.37
C ASN A 90 -15.06 1.50 31.97
N GLY A 91 -15.53 0.63 31.08
CA GLY A 91 -16.11 -0.66 31.46
C GLY A 91 -15.08 -1.77 31.69
N MET A 92 -13.77 -1.47 31.62
CA MET A 92 -12.73 -2.51 31.71
C MET A 92 -12.74 -3.28 33.03
N LYS A 93 -13.18 -2.66 34.12
CA LYS A 93 -13.35 -3.34 35.42
C LYS A 93 -14.30 -4.55 35.36
N LEU A 94 -15.20 -4.58 34.38
CA LEU A 94 -16.07 -5.75 34.16
C LEU A 94 -15.29 -6.97 33.67
N PHE A 95 -14.11 -6.77 33.10
CA PHE A 95 -13.24 -7.80 32.56
C PHE A 95 -12.11 -8.19 33.52
N ASP A 96 -12.04 -7.57 34.70
CA ASP A 96 -11.06 -7.92 35.73
C ASP A 96 -11.47 -9.23 36.45
N ALA A 97 -10.50 -10.05 36.77
CA ALA A 97 -10.72 -11.26 37.59
C ALA A 97 -10.93 -10.88 39.07
N PRO A 98 -11.81 -11.61 39.80
CA PRO A 98 -12.61 -12.76 39.38
C PRO A 98 -13.80 -12.34 38.50
N TYR A 99 -13.98 -13.05 37.38
CA TYR A 99 -15.02 -12.73 36.40
C TYR A 99 -16.42 -12.84 37.00
N GLY A 100 -17.21 -11.78 36.83
CA GLY A 100 -18.60 -11.74 37.29
C GLY A 100 -19.55 -12.53 36.37
N LYS A 101 -20.78 -12.76 36.84
CA LYS A 101 -21.81 -13.53 36.12
C LYS A 101 -22.11 -12.98 34.69
N ILE A 102 -21.91 -11.67 34.50
CA ILE A 102 -22.18 -11.01 33.20
C ILE A 102 -21.11 -11.47 32.18
N ILE A 103 -19.85 -11.46 32.56
CA ILE A 103 -18.75 -11.88 31.68
C ILE A 103 -18.83 -13.36 31.37
N ASN A 104 -19.13 -14.20 32.35
CA ASN A 104 -19.29 -15.64 32.13
C ASN A 104 -20.44 -15.90 31.12
N LYS A 105 -21.58 -15.22 31.24
CA LYS A 105 -22.66 -15.34 30.26
C LYS A 105 -22.27 -14.86 28.86
N LEU A 106 -21.49 -13.80 28.76
CA LEU A 106 -20.98 -13.29 27.47
C LEU A 106 -20.03 -14.29 26.81
N VAL A 107 -19.09 -14.84 27.59
CA VAL A 107 -18.17 -15.87 27.11
C VAL A 107 -18.94 -17.12 26.68
N ASP A 108 -19.90 -17.60 27.47
CA ASP A 108 -20.76 -18.74 27.12
C ASP A 108 -21.53 -18.50 25.83
N TYR A 109 -22.00 -17.27 25.59
CA TYR A 109 -22.67 -16.90 24.36
C TYR A 109 -21.75 -16.90 23.14
N LEU A 110 -20.53 -16.37 23.29
CA LEU A 110 -19.55 -16.24 22.20
C LEU A 110 -18.85 -17.56 21.86
N THR A 111 -18.78 -18.49 22.83
CA THR A 111 -18.11 -19.79 22.65
C THR A 111 -19.03 -20.94 22.34
N LYS A 112 -20.35 -20.72 22.32
CA LYS A 112 -21.28 -21.75 21.87
C LYS A 112 -21.11 -22.03 20.37
N PRO A 113 -20.88 -23.29 19.98
CA PRO A 113 -20.74 -23.69 18.57
C PRO A 113 -22.01 -23.46 17.76
#